data_2a329ee376c0767fe13999f85c685ddd
#
_entry.id   2a329ee376c0767fe13999f85c685ddd
#
_cell.length_a   1.000
_cell.length_b   1.000
_cell.length_c   1.000
_cell.angle_alpha   90.00
_cell.angle_beta   90.00
_cell.angle_gamma   90.00
#
_symmetry.space_group_name_H-M   'P 1'
#
loop_
_entity.id
_entity.type
_entity.pdbx_description
1 polymer ?
#
loop_
_entity_poly.entity_id
_entity_poly.type
_entity_poly.pdbx_seq_one_letter_code
_entity_poly.pdbx_strand_id
1 'polypeptide(L)'
;MKVVFRVDASLTMGTGHVMRCLTLAQVLKENGANVEFICRQHKGSLIDKIYSIGFNIYKLGILEELEVANKLAHSHWLGATQQQDASACIDILKTNQTDWLIVDHYALDADWQNRLKPYCEKLMVIDDLADRKHQCDILLDQT
;
A
#
# COMPACT_ATOMS: atom_id res chain seq x y z
N MET A 1 -9.16 11.87 12.00
CA MET A 1 -8.42 11.70 10.73
C MET A 1 -8.34 10.23 10.40
N LYS A 2 -8.66 9.88 9.17
CA LYS A 2 -8.57 8.49 8.69
C LYS A 2 -7.34 8.33 7.80
N VAL A 3 -6.51 7.34 8.11
CA VAL A 3 -5.29 7.01 7.39
C VAL A 3 -5.35 5.57 6.93
N VAL A 4 -5.10 5.32 5.65
CA VAL A 4 -5.08 3.99 5.07
C VAL A 4 -3.68 3.73 4.49
N PHE A 5 -3.10 2.59 4.85
CA PHE A 5 -1.81 2.15 4.31
C PHE A 5 -2.03 1.10 3.24
N ARG A 6 -1.42 1.30 2.07
CA ARG A 6 -1.29 0.23 1.06
C ARG A 6 0.13 -0.29 1.09
N VAL A 7 0.30 -1.48 1.66
CA VAL A 7 1.62 -2.07 1.87
C VAL A 7 1.50 -3.59 1.85
N ASP A 8 2.54 -4.27 1.41
CA ASP A 8 2.60 -5.73 1.36
C ASP A 8 3.87 -6.27 2.00
N ALA A 9 3.80 -7.52 2.45
CA ALA A 9 4.94 -8.35 2.79
C ALA A 9 4.78 -9.71 2.12
N SER A 10 5.87 -10.35 1.78
CA SER A 10 5.89 -11.70 1.20
C SER A 10 7.24 -12.35 1.43
N LEU A 11 7.34 -13.63 1.07
CA LEU A 11 8.63 -14.33 1.11
C LEU A 11 9.67 -13.66 0.19
N THR A 12 9.23 -13.09 -0.92
CA THR A 12 10.10 -12.41 -1.90
C THR A 12 10.45 -11.00 -1.45
N MET A 13 9.44 -10.22 -1.04
CA MET A 13 9.61 -8.83 -0.62
C MET A 13 10.28 -8.69 0.75
N GLY A 14 10.11 -9.69 1.62
CA GLY A 14 10.47 -9.56 3.02
C GLY A 14 9.44 -8.76 3.81
N THR A 15 9.80 -8.34 5.01
CA THR A 15 8.90 -7.75 5.99
C THR A 15 9.14 -6.25 6.24
N GLY A 16 10.21 -5.68 5.69
CA GLY A 16 10.65 -4.32 6.02
C GLY A 16 9.61 -3.24 5.76
N HIS A 17 8.90 -3.32 4.63
CA HIS A 17 7.86 -2.35 4.28
C HIS A 17 6.75 -2.32 5.34
N VAL A 18 6.21 -3.50 5.68
CA VAL A 18 5.13 -3.59 6.68
C VAL A 18 5.63 -3.15 8.04
N MET A 19 6.83 -3.52 8.44
CA MET A 19 7.35 -3.18 9.78
C MET A 19 7.52 -1.67 9.93
N ARG A 20 8.04 -0.97 8.92
CA ARG A 20 8.17 0.49 9.01
C ARG A 20 6.81 1.20 8.97
N CYS A 21 5.86 0.67 8.19
CA CYS A 21 4.50 1.19 8.18
C CYS A 21 3.79 0.97 9.51
N LEU A 22 4.00 -0.16 10.17
CA LEU A 22 3.44 -0.42 11.50
C LEU A 22 3.97 0.57 12.54
N THR A 23 5.25 0.90 12.49
CA THR A 23 5.83 1.90 13.39
C THR A 23 5.13 3.25 13.23
N LEU A 24 4.96 3.70 12.00
CA LEU A 24 4.25 4.95 11.72
C LEU A 24 2.78 4.86 12.12
N ALA A 25 2.13 3.75 11.80
CA ALA A 25 0.72 3.53 12.11
C ALA A 25 0.44 3.60 13.62
N GLN A 26 1.32 3.03 14.43
CA GLN A 26 1.18 3.06 15.89
C GLN A 26 1.27 4.49 16.43
N VAL A 27 2.21 5.29 15.92
CA VAL A 27 2.33 6.70 16.32
C VAL A 27 1.08 7.49 15.91
N LEU A 28 0.57 7.26 14.70
CA LEU A 28 -0.64 7.93 14.22
C LEU A 28 -1.86 7.55 15.09
N LYS A 29 -1.98 6.28 15.43
CA LYS A 29 -3.07 5.80 16.30
C LYS A 29 -2.99 6.42 17.69
N GLU A 30 -1.81 6.51 18.25
CA GLU A 30 -1.59 7.15 19.56
C GLU A 30 -1.97 8.64 19.54
N ASN A 31 -1.89 9.28 18.37
CA ASN A 31 -2.28 10.67 18.19
C ASN A 31 -3.73 10.84 17.71
N GLY A 32 -4.55 9.81 17.84
CA GLY A 32 -5.99 9.88 17.60
C GLY A 32 -6.45 9.56 16.18
N ALA A 33 -5.56 9.14 15.28
CA ALA A 33 -5.97 8.76 13.94
C ALA A 33 -6.65 7.38 13.93
N ASN A 34 -7.61 7.22 13.03
CA ASN A 34 -8.19 5.93 12.69
C ASN A 34 -7.36 5.35 11.55
N VAL A 35 -6.63 4.28 11.81
CA VAL A 35 -5.66 3.71 10.88
C VAL A 35 -6.14 2.34 10.41
N GLU A 36 -6.13 2.15 9.08
CA GLU A 36 -6.49 0.90 8.43
C GLU A 36 -5.42 0.51 7.42
N PHE A 37 -5.38 -0.78 7.08
CA PHE A 37 -4.42 -1.33 6.12
C PHE A 37 -5.15 -2.00 4.96
N ILE A 38 -4.55 -1.93 3.78
CA ILE A 38 -4.91 -2.74 2.62
C ILE A 38 -3.67 -3.55 2.26
N CYS A 39 -3.78 -4.87 2.34
CA CYS A 39 -2.67 -5.79 2.10
C CYS A 39 -3.11 -6.94 1.22
N ARG A 40 -2.25 -7.37 0.29
CA ARG A 40 -2.49 -8.55 -0.53
C ARG A 40 -2.05 -9.80 0.22
N GLN A 41 -2.80 -10.88 0.05
CA GLN A 41 -2.58 -12.15 0.77
C GLN A 41 -1.46 -12.97 0.14
N HIS A 42 -0.26 -12.39 0.08
CA HIS A 42 0.94 -13.11 -0.37
C HIS A 42 1.34 -14.19 0.62
N LYS A 43 2.02 -15.21 0.10
CA LYS A 43 2.70 -16.16 0.97
C LYS A 43 3.80 -15.43 1.74
N GLY A 44 3.80 -15.58 3.07
CA GLY A 44 4.72 -14.85 3.94
C GLY A 44 4.23 -13.44 4.31
N SER A 45 2.95 -13.13 4.09
CA SER A 45 2.37 -11.85 4.50
C SER A 45 2.36 -11.68 6.01
N LEU A 46 2.31 -10.43 6.48
CA LEU A 46 2.19 -10.09 7.90
C LEU A 46 0.77 -9.66 8.29
N ILE A 47 -0.23 -10.07 7.52
CA ILE A 47 -1.63 -9.71 7.75
C ILE A 47 -2.07 -10.10 9.17
N ASP A 48 -1.75 -11.32 9.61
CA ASP A 48 -2.12 -11.79 10.94
C ASP A 48 -1.45 -10.96 12.04
N LYS A 49 -0.21 -10.56 11.83
CA LYS A 49 0.51 -9.70 12.77
C LYS A 49 -0.13 -8.31 12.88
N ILE A 50 -0.45 -7.71 11.76
CA ILE A 50 -1.12 -6.39 11.73
C ILE A 50 -2.45 -6.47 12.46
N TYR A 51 -3.23 -7.52 12.20
CA TYR A 51 -4.52 -7.74 12.85
C TYR A 51 -4.34 -7.93 14.36
N SER A 52 -3.35 -8.71 14.79
CA SER A 52 -3.10 -8.99 16.21
C SER A 52 -2.70 -7.75 17.00
N ILE A 53 -2.09 -6.76 16.37
CA ILE A 53 -1.73 -5.49 16.98
C ILE A 53 -2.96 -4.59 17.17
N GLY A 54 -4.06 -4.85 16.44
CA GLY A 54 -5.33 -4.15 16.61
C GLY A 54 -5.72 -3.23 15.46
N PHE A 55 -5.12 -3.40 14.28
CA PHE A 55 -5.50 -2.63 13.11
C PHE A 55 -6.50 -3.41 12.25
N ASN A 56 -7.45 -2.70 11.64
CA ASN A 56 -8.32 -3.24 10.62
C ASN A 56 -7.56 -3.41 9.31
N ILE A 57 -7.82 -4.52 8.62
CA ILE A 57 -7.17 -4.84 7.36
C ILE A 57 -8.22 -5.22 6.31
N TYR A 58 -8.07 -4.63 5.12
CA TYR A 58 -8.75 -5.10 3.92
C TYR A 58 -7.80 -6.02 3.16
N LYS A 59 -8.20 -7.24 2.92
CA LYS A 59 -7.36 -8.27 2.29
C LYS A 59 -7.63 -8.32 0.79
N LEU A 60 -6.57 -8.22 0.00
CA LEU A 60 -6.65 -8.42 -1.45
C LEU A 60 -6.17 -9.82 -1.80
N GLY A 61 -6.92 -10.52 -2.67
CA GLY A 61 -6.56 -11.85 -3.12
C GLY A 61 -5.39 -11.84 -4.10
N ILE A 62 -4.70 -12.95 -4.23
CA ILE A 62 -3.69 -13.14 -5.27
C ILE A 62 -4.41 -13.41 -6.59
N LEU A 63 -4.06 -12.65 -7.63
CA LEU A 63 -4.56 -12.84 -8.97
C LEU A 63 -3.50 -13.58 -9.78
N GLU A 64 -3.93 -14.61 -10.52
CA GLU A 64 -3.03 -15.32 -11.41
C GLU A 64 -2.78 -14.47 -12.64
N GLU A 65 -1.53 -14.06 -12.81
CA GLU A 65 -1.10 -13.31 -13.97
C GLU A 65 -0.33 -14.24 -14.90
N LEU A 66 -0.83 -14.40 -16.10
CA LEU A 66 -0.15 -15.24 -17.08
C LEU A 66 1.05 -14.52 -17.65
N GLU A 67 0.90 -13.27 -18.02
CA GLU A 67 2.01 -12.42 -18.47
C GLU A 67 1.62 -10.96 -18.28
N VAL A 68 2.47 -10.24 -17.58
CA VAL A 68 2.35 -8.79 -17.47
C VAL A 68 3.57 -8.19 -18.14
N ALA A 69 3.36 -7.21 -19.02
CA ALA A 69 4.46 -6.44 -19.57
C ALA A 69 5.03 -5.60 -18.43
N ASN A 70 6.03 -6.14 -17.76
CA ASN A 70 6.62 -5.52 -16.58
C ASN A 70 7.58 -4.42 -16.98
N LYS A 71 7.22 -3.18 -16.72
CA LYS A 71 8.07 -2.01 -16.94
C LYS A 71 8.93 -1.68 -15.72
N LEU A 72 8.58 -2.20 -14.55
CA LEU A 72 9.26 -1.93 -13.29
C LEU A 72 10.01 -3.16 -12.81
N ALA A 73 11.16 -2.93 -12.19
CA ALA A 73 12.02 -4.01 -11.69
C ALA A 73 11.32 -4.93 -10.68
N HIS A 74 10.37 -4.40 -9.90
CA HIS A 74 9.69 -5.12 -8.84
C HIS A 74 8.20 -5.34 -9.11
N SER A 75 7.75 -5.18 -10.35
CA SER A 75 6.32 -5.28 -10.67
C SER A 75 5.73 -6.65 -10.34
N HIS A 76 6.52 -7.72 -10.44
CA HIS A 76 6.07 -9.07 -10.10
C HIS A 76 5.75 -9.26 -8.60
N TRP A 77 6.20 -8.34 -7.75
CA TRP A 77 5.93 -8.42 -6.31
C TRP A 77 4.48 -8.10 -5.95
N LEU A 78 3.74 -7.49 -6.89
CA LEU A 78 2.39 -7.04 -6.57
C LEU A 78 1.37 -8.19 -6.50
N GLY A 79 1.54 -9.25 -7.28
CA GLY A 79 0.59 -10.36 -7.36
C GLY A 79 -0.68 -10.01 -8.14
N ALA A 80 -0.67 -8.92 -8.89
CA ALA A 80 -1.73 -8.41 -9.75
C ALA A 80 -1.13 -7.33 -10.65
N THR A 81 -1.89 -6.84 -11.64
CA THR A 81 -1.48 -5.63 -12.35
C THR A 81 -1.73 -4.40 -11.47
N GLN A 82 -1.06 -3.30 -11.76
CA GLN A 82 -1.34 -2.04 -11.07
C GLN A 82 -2.80 -1.61 -11.27
N GLN A 83 -3.35 -1.83 -12.45
CA GLN A 83 -4.75 -1.50 -12.73
C GLN A 83 -5.71 -2.33 -11.89
N GLN A 84 -5.47 -3.64 -11.76
CA GLN A 84 -6.28 -4.52 -10.92
C GLN A 84 -6.18 -4.13 -9.46
N ASP A 85 -4.98 -3.86 -8.98
CA ASP A 85 -4.76 -3.42 -7.60
C ASP A 85 -5.45 -2.09 -7.32
N ALA A 86 -5.31 -1.12 -8.22
CA ALA A 86 -5.97 0.18 -8.10
C ALA A 86 -7.49 0.03 -8.03
N SER A 87 -8.08 -0.80 -8.90
CA SER A 87 -9.53 -1.03 -8.92
C SER A 87 -10.02 -1.62 -7.60
N ALA A 88 -9.29 -2.60 -7.05
CA ALA A 88 -9.63 -3.21 -5.78
C ALA A 88 -9.54 -2.21 -4.62
N CYS A 89 -8.50 -1.37 -4.61
CA CYS A 89 -8.35 -0.32 -3.60
C CYS A 89 -9.44 0.74 -3.71
N ILE A 90 -9.81 1.14 -4.93
CA ILE A 90 -10.90 2.09 -5.17
C ILE A 90 -12.21 1.55 -4.60
N ASP A 91 -12.52 0.28 -4.81
CA ASP A 91 -13.73 -0.34 -4.25
C ASP A 91 -13.78 -0.24 -2.73
N ILE A 92 -12.64 -0.31 -2.08
CA ILE A 92 -12.54 -0.16 -0.62
C ILE A 92 -12.69 1.30 -0.21
N LEU A 93 -11.99 2.21 -0.88
CA LEU A 93 -11.91 3.62 -0.47
C LEU A 93 -13.13 4.45 -0.84
N LYS A 94 -13.85 4.08 -1.90
CA LYS A 94 -14.97 4.89 -2.41
C LYS A 94 -16.16 5.01 -1.46
N THR A 95 -16.27 4.09 -0.50
CA THR A 95 -17.39 4.08 0.46
C THR A 95 -17.09 4.85 1.73
N ASN A 96 -15.84 5.25 1.94
CA ASN A 96 -15.39 5.95 3.14
C ASN A 96 -14.48 7.10 2.75
N GLN A 97 -14.57 8.19 3.50
CA GLN A 97 -13.63 9.29 3.30
C GLN A 97 -12.28 8.94 3.91
N THR A 98 -11.23 9.06 3.11
CA THR A 98 -9.85 8.82 3.53
C THR A 98 -9.09 10.14 3.48
N ASP A 99 -8.52 10.56 4.60
CA ASP A 99 -7.75 11.79 4.67
C ASP A 99 -6.35 11.60 4.09
N TRP A 100 -5.69 10.50 4.47
CA TRP A 100 -4.37 10.15 3.96
C TRP A 100 -4.34 8.72 3.46
N LEU A 101 -3.83 8.54 2.24
CA LEU A 101 -3.42 7.23 1.71
C LEU A 101 -1.90 7.20 1.71
N ILE A 102 -1.31 6.25 2.41
CA ILE A 102 0.14 6.07 2.50
C ILE A 102 0.52 4.79 1.77
N VAL A 103 1.40 4.90 0.79
CA VAL A 103 1.79 3.79 -0.09
C VAL A 103 3.25 3.47 0.11
N ASP A 104 3.54 2.21 0.40
CA ASP A 104 4.89 1.69 0.53
C ASP A 104 4.98 0.37 -0.24
N HIS A 105 5.23 0.46 -1.55
CA HIS A 105 5.27 -0.71 -2.41
C HIS A 105 6.08 -0.42 -3.67
N TYR A 106 7.14 -1.19 -3.90
CA TYR A 106 8.03 -0.97 -5.04
C TYR A 106 7.40 -1.26 -6.41
N ALA A 107 6.26 -1.97 -6.44
CA ALA A 107 5.56 -2.27 -7.69
C ALA A 107 4.51 -1.22 -8.09
N LEU A 108 4.32 -0.17 -7.29
CA LEU A 108 3.33 0.87 -7.54
C LEU A 108 4.01 2.19 -7.90
N ASP A 109 3.53 2.84 -8.95
CA ASP A 109 4.09 4.09 -9.45
C ASP A 109 3.00 5.16 -9.68
N ALA A 110 3.34 6.20 -10.44
CA ALA A 110 2.43 7.31 -10.72
C ALA A 110 1.11 6.87 -11.37
N ASP A 111 1.09 5.81 -12.17
CA ASP A 111 -0.14 5.33 -12.81
C ASP A 111 -1.16 4.85 -11.79
N TRP A 112 -0.71 4.06 -10.82
CA TRP A 112 -1.55 3.62 -9.71
C TRP A 112 -1.99 4.80 -8.86
N GLN A 113 -1.05 5.67 -8.52
CA GLN A 113 -1.29 6.82 -7.65
C GLN A 113 -2.30 7.79 -8.27
N ASN A 114 -2.21 8.06 -9.57
CA ASN A 114 -3.17 8.91 -10.27
C ASN A 114 -4.60 8.36 -10.21
N ARG A 115 -4.75 7.04 -10.25
CA ARG A 115 -6.05 6.38 -10.16
C ARG A 115 -6.65 6.50 -8.77
N LEU A 116 -5.82 6.51 -7.72
CA LEU A 116 -6.26 6.56 -6.32
C LEU A 116 -6.47 7.99 -5.79
N LYS A 117 -5.85 8.99 -6.40
CA LYS A 117 -5.94 10.37 -5.91
C LYS A 117 -7.37 10.89 -5.69
N PRO A 118 -8.35 10.60 -6.57
CA PRO A 118 -9.72 11.07 -6.34
C PRO A 118 -10.39 10.51 -5.09
N TYR A 119 -9.83 9.45 -4.51
CA TYR A 119 -10.44 8.70 -3.40
C TYR A 119 -9.75 8.95 -2.05
N CYS A 120 -8.82 9.89 -2.00
CA CYS A 120 -8.18 10.34 -0.77
C CYS A 120 -7.90 11.84 -0.83
N GLU A 121 -7.84 12.47 0.32
CA GLU A 121 -7.54 13.92 0.41
C GLU A 121 -6.08 14.19 0.07
N LYS A 122 -5.18 13.40 0.66
CA LYS A 122 -3.73 13.49 0.47
C LYS A 122 -3.13 12.10 0.25
N LEU A 123 -2.07 12.04 -0.55
CA LEU A 123 -1.35 10.81 -0.84
C LEU A 123 0.13 10.98 -0.49
N MET A 124 0.63 10.06 0.32
CA MET A 124 2.04 9.98 0.69
C MET A 124 2.65 8.70 0.15
N VAL A 125 3.84 8.79 -0.41
CA VAL A 125 4.60 7.63 -0.89
C VAL A 125 5.86 7.49 -0.05
N ILE A 126 6.16 6.28 0.40
CA ILE A 126 7.44 5.92 1.01
C ILE A 126 8.22 5.14 -0.04
N ASP A 127 9.35 5.69 -0.49
CA ASP A 127 10.16 5.07 -1.52
C ASP A 127 11.62 5.49 -1.41
N ASP A 128 12.52 4.53 -1.41
CA ASP A 128 13.96 4.74 -1.30
C ASP A 128 14.75 4.25 -2.53
N LEU A 129 14.06 3.72 -3.55
CA LEU A 129 14.71 3.21 -4.75
C LEU A 129 14.94 4.29 -5.81
N ALA A 130 14.06 5.26 -5.90
CA ALA A 130 14.08 6.32 -6.91
C ALA A 130 14.11 5.78 -8.36
N ASP A 131 13.50 4.62 -8.58
CA ASP A 131 13.47 3.94 -9.88
C ASP A 131 12.17 4.16 -10.66
N ARG A 132 11.22 4.93 -10.09
CA ARG A 132 9.88 5.13 -10.64
C ARG A 132 9.45 6.58 -10.49
N LYS A 133 8.51 6.99 -11.34
CA LYS A 133 7.81 8.26 -11.18
C LYS A 133 6.71 8.13 -10.14
N HIS A 134 6.53 9.17 -9.35
CA HIS A 134 5.47 9.27 -8.36
C HIS A 134 4.60 10.49 -8.59
N GLN A 135 3.32 10.36 -8.24
CA GLN A 135 2.36 11.45 -8.26
C GLN A 135 1.72 11.51 -6.87
N CYS A 136 2.33 12.26 -5.98
CA CYS A 136 1.95 12.29 -4.57
C CYS A 136 2.10 13.70 -3.99
N ASP A 137 1.49 13.89 -2.82
CA ASP A 137 1.60 15.14 -2.07
C ASP A 137 2.89 15.18 -1.24
N ILE A 138 3.29 14.03 -0.70
CA ILE A 138 4.53 13.89 0.07
C ILE A 138 5.25 12.61 -0.36
N LEU A 139 6.55 12.72 -0.59
CA LEU A 139 7.44 11.59 -0.82
C LEU A 139 8.42 11.51 0.35
N LEU A 140 8.43 10.37 1.02
CA LEU A 140 9.38 10.10 2.11
C LEU A 140 10.43 9.09 1.63
N ASP A 141 11.69 9.53 1.62
CA ASP A 141 12.83 8.68 1.35
C ASP A 141 13.61 8.49 2.65
N GLN A 142 13.73 7.24 3.11
CA GLN A 142 14.36 6.92 4.38
C GLN A 142 15.83 6.50 4.26
N THR A 143 16.43 6.68 3.11
CA THR A 143 17.85 6.35 2.94
C THR A 143 18.80 7.29 3.66
#